data_235c8d6b6be4980f1ab62b7894cf5e82
#
_entry.id   235c8d6b6be4980f1ab62b7894cf5e82
#
_cell.length_a   1.000
_cell.length_b   1.000
_cell.length_c   1.000
_cell.angle_alpha   90.00
_cell.angle_beta   90.00
_cell.angle_gamma   90.00
#
_symmetry.space_group_name_H-M   'P 1'
#
loop_
_entity.id
_entity.type
_entity.pdbx_description
1 polymer ?
#
loop_
_entity_poly.entity_id
_entity_poly.type
_entity_poly.pdbx_seq_one_letter_code
_entity_poly.pdbx_strand_id
1 'polypeptide(L)' 'MRPTLPAPTPDQLRGIASMRMSPHWPPFGEWLDEAYENAVKQTLSCPEEDLTAARSLAAALGSIRETFETAPDAVRDTAG' A
#
# COMPACT_ATOMS: atom_id res chain seq x y z
N MET A 1 14.75 2.87 -14.07
CA MET A 1 14.11 1.71 -13.45
C MET A 1 13.24 2.18 -12.29
N ARG A 2 11.97 1.82 -12.32
CA ARG A 2 11.07 2.22 -11.23
C ARG A 2 11.31 1.33 -10.01
N PRO A 3 11.48 1.92 -8.82
CA PRO A 3 11.52 1.10 -7.62
C PRO A 3 10.17 0.42 -7.42
N THR A 4 10.18 -0.88 -7.26
CA THR A 4 8.97 -1.65 -6.98
C THR A 4 9.14 -2.39 -5.67
N LEU A 5 8.04 -2.51 -4.94
CA LEU A 5 8.04 -3.32 -3.73
C LEU A 5 8.11 -4.79 -4.11
N PRO A 6 8.88 -5.61 -3.37
CA PRO A 6 8.91 -7.05 -3.63
C PRO A 6 7.54 -7.67 -3.39
N ALA A 7 7.19 -8.66 -4.19
CA ALA A 7 5.96 -9.41 -4.00
C ALA A 7 6.06 -10.20 -2.68
N PRO A 8 5.01 -10.17 -1.83
CA PRO A 8 5.06 -10.91 -0.57
C PRO A 8 5.02 -12.40 -0.79
N THR A 9 5.70 -13.13 0.09
CA THR A 9 5.65 -14.60 0.11
C THR A 9 4.27 -15.05 0.62
N PRO A 10 3.89 -16.34 0.43
CA PRO A 10 2.62 -16.84 0.97
C PRO A 10 2.47 -16.63 2.48
N ASP A 11 3.55 -16.80 3.26
CA ASP A 11 3.52 -16.56 4.70
C ASP A 11 3.29 -15.07 5.02
N GLN A 12 3.95 -14.19 4.27
CA GLN A 12 3.77 -12.75 4.41
C GLN A 12 2.34 -12.34 4.05
N LEU A 13 1.78 -12.91 2.99
CA LEU A 13 0.39 -12.65 2.60
C LEU A 13 -0.58 -13.05 3.70
N ARG A 14 -0.35 -14.20 4.34
CA ARG A 14 -1.19 -14.63 5.47
C ARG A 14 -1.12 -13.66 6.63
N GLY A 15 0.08 -13.15 6.94
CA GLY A 15 0.26 -12.12 7.97
C GLY A 15 -0.48 -10.84 7.64
N ILE A 16 -0.36 -10.39 6.39
CA ILE A 16 -1.05 -9.18 5.91
C ILE A 16 -2.57 -9.37 5.98
N ALA A 17 -3.07 -10.52 5.52
CA ALA A 17 -4.50 -10.81 5.55
C ALA A 17 -5.02 -10.85 7.00
N SER A 18 -4.24 -11.41 7.92
CA SER A 18 -4.59 -11.44 9.34
C SER A 18 -4.68 -10.03 9.91
N MET A 19 -3.72 -9.16 9.59
CA MET A 19 -3.76 -7.76 10.00
C MET A 19 -4.99 -7.05 9.46
N ARG A 20 -5.33 -7.32 8.21
CA ARG A 20 -6.49 -6.72 7.53
C ARG A 20 -7.80 -7.05 8.25
N MET A 21 -7.87 -8.22 8.87
CA MET A 21 -9.05 -8.68 9.60
C MET A 21 -8.99 -8.34 11.10
N SER A 22 -7.92 -7.72 11.55
CA SER A 22 -7.75 -7.32 12.95
C SER A 22 -8.67 -6.16 13.30
N PRO A 23 -9.17 -6.08 14.56
CA PRO A 23 -9.93 -4.92 15.01
C PRO A 23 -9.09 -3.64 15.04
N HIS A 24 -7.77 -3.75 14.94
CA HIS A 24 -6.87 -2.59 14.86
C HIS A 24 -6.66 -2.08 13.44
N TRP A 25 -7.20 -2.77 12.45
CA TRP A 25 -7.04 -2.38 11.05
C TRP A 25 -7.73 -1.05 10.70
N PRO A 26 -9.00 -0.79 11.11
CA PRO A 26 -9.70 0.42 10.65
C PRO A 26 -8.92 1.71 10.89
N PRO A 27 -8.36 1.98 12.09
CA PRO A 27 -7.58 3.22 12.27
C PRO A 27 -6.29 3.22 11.45
N PHE A 28 -5.62 2.08 11.29
CA PHE A 28 -4.43 1.98 10.45
C PHE A 28 -4.77 2.20 8.97
N GLY A 29 -5.86 1.59 8.51
CA GLY A 29 -6.33 1.74 7.13
C GLY A 29 -6.70 3.19 6.81
N GLU A 30 -7.36 3.89 7.73
CA GLU A 30 -7.66 5.30 7.58
C GLU A 30 -6.40 6.13 7.44
N TRP A 31 -5.42 5.89 8.29
CA TRP A 31 -4.14 6.60 8.21
C TRP A 31 -3.44 6.34 6.86
N LEU A 32 -3.45 5.10 6.40
CA LEU A 32 -2.84 4.72 5.13
C LEU A 32 -3.53 5.41 3.95
N ASP A 33 -4.87 5.48 3.97
CA ASP A 33 -5.65 6.18 2.95
C ASP A 33 -5.33 7.67 2.94
N GLU A 34 -5.26 8.31 4.11
CA GLU A 34 -4.89 9.72 4.22
C GLU A 34 -3.48 9.98 3.72
N ALA A 35 -2.54 9.10 4.07
CA ALA A 35 -1.16 9.21 3.61
C ALA A 35 -1.08 9.12 2.09
N TYR A 36 -1.82 8.21 1.49
CA TYR A 36 -1.87 8.05 0.04
C TYR A 36 -2.47 9.29 -0.62
N GLU A 37 -3.61 9.78 -0.13
CA GLU A 37 -4.25 10.98 -0.67
C GLU A 37 -3.34 12.19 -0.58
N ASN A 38 -2.65 12.37 0.55
CA ASN A 38 -1.72 13.46 0.72
C ASN A 38 -0.54 13.36 -0.24
N ALA A 39 -0.03 12.16 -0.46
CA ALA A 39 1.06 11.94 -1.41
C ALA A 39 0.63 12.28 -2.85
N VAL A 40 -0.59 11.89 -3.24
CA VAL A 40 -1.14 12.24 -4.56
C VAL A 40 -1.29 13.77 -4.70
N LYS A 41 -1.80 14.43 -3.67
CA LYS A 41 -1.93 15.90 -3.68
C LYS A 41 -0.57 16.58 -3.82
N GLN A 42 0.45 16.03 -3.17
CA GLN A 42 1.81 16.57 -3.28
C GLN A 42 2.34 16.47 -4.71
N THR A 43 2.00 15.44 -5.45
CA THR A 43 2.42 15.33 -6.85
C THR A 43 1.82 16.41 -7.73
N LEU A 44 0.68 16.98 -7.33
CA LEU A 44 -0.01 18.02 -8.08
C LEU A 44 0.43 19.44 -7.71
N SER A 45 1.05 19.61 -6.54
CA SER A 45 1.36 20.93 -6.02
C SER A 45 2.84 21.15 -5.68
N CYS A 46 3.67 20.10 -5.72
CA CYS A 46 5.08 20.26 -5.37
C CYS A 46 5.89 20.89 -6.50
N PRO A 47 7.04 21.52 -6.18
CA PRO A 47 7.96 22.01 -7.19
C PRO A 47 8.43 20.88 -8.11
N GLU A 48 8.79 21.21 -9.34
CA GLU A 48 9.22 20.24 -10.34
C GLU A 48 10.41 19.40 -9.84
N GLU A 49 11.32 20.01 -9.10
CA GLU A 49 12.50 19.33 -8.54
C GLU A 49 12.15 18.23 -7.54
N ASP A 50 10.97 18.33 -6.89
CA ASP A 50 10.52 17.35 -5.90
C ASP A 50 9.54 16.34 -6.49
N LEU A 51 9.14 16.52 -7.75
CA LEU A 51 8.08 15.72 -8.36
C LEU A 51 8.41 14.24 -8.41
N THR A 52 9.66 13.87 -8.73
CA THR A 52 10.08 12.47 -8.79
C THR A 52 9.94 11.79 -7.43
N ALA A 53 10.37 12.47 -6.35
CA ALA A 53 10.24 11.94 -5.01
C ALA A 53 8.78 11.82 -4.59
N ALA A 54 7.96 12.81 -4.92
CA ALA A 54 6.52 12.78 -4.61
C ALA A 54 5.82 11.64 -5.34
N ARG A 55 6.13 11.41 -6.60
CA ARG A 55 5.57 10.31 -7.38
C ARG A 55 6.00 8.96 -6.82
N SER A 56 7.27 8.82 -6.41
CA SER A 56 7.77 7.59 -5.83
C SER A 56 7.06 7.27 -4.51
N LEU A 57 6.82 8.27 -3.68
CA LEU A 57 6.09 8.10 -2.42
C LEU A 57 4.66 7.66 -2.69
N ALA A 58 3.95 8.32 -3.61
CA ALA A 58 2.59 7.98 -3.95
C ALA A 58 2.49 6.56 -4.51
N ALA A 59 3.44 6.16 -5.38
CA ALA A 59 3.48 4.81 -5.96
C ALA A 59 3.72 3.76 -4.88
N ALA A 60 4.63 4.00 -3.94
CA ALA A 60 4.92 3.07 -2.84
C ALA A 60 3.70 2.89 -1.93
N LEU A 61 3.06 3.99 -1.54
CA LEU A 61 1.87 3.94 -0.70
C LEU A 61 0.71 3.25 -1.41
N GLY A 62 0.54 3.51 -2.70
CA GLY A 62 -0.48 2.84 -3.51
C GLY A 62 -0.26 1.34 -3.59
N SER A 63 0.99 0.89 -3.74
CA SER A 63 1.34 -0.53 -3.77
C SER A 63 1.08 -1.21 -2.43
N ILE A 64 1.45 -0.55 -1.32
CA ILE A 64 1.19 -1.07 0.03
C ILE A 64 -0.31 -1.22 0.25
N ARG A 65 -1.07 -0.18 -0.08
CA ARG A 65 -2.52 -0.18 0.08
C ARG A 65 -3.17 -1.31 -0.73
N GLU A 66 -2.78 -1.46 -1.98
CA GLU A 66 -3.29 -2.52 -2.85
C GLU A 66 -2.95 -3.91 -2.29
N THR A 67 -1.72 -4.10 -1.80
CA THR A 67 -1.30 -5.36 -1.20
C THR A 67 -2.20 -5.73 -0.02
N PHE A 68 -2.51 -4.77 0.87
CA PHE A 68 -3.39 -5.02 1.99
C PHE A 68 -4.82 -5.33 1.55
N GLU A 69 -5.32 -4.63 0.54
CA GLU A 69 -6.68 -4.84 0.03
C GLU A 69 -6.85 -6.20 -0.64
N THR A 70 -5.83 -6.68 -1.35
CA THR A 70 -5.91 -7.92 -2.12
C THR A 70 -5.42 -9.15 -1.35
N ALA A 71 -4.72 -8.98 -0.24
CA ALA A 71 -4.13 -10.09 0.51
C ALA A 71 -5.14 -11.15 0.95
N PRO A 72 -6.34 -10.80 1.46
CA PRO A 72 -7.31 -11.83 1.84
C PRO A 72 -7.74 -12.71 0.68
N ASP A 73 -7.94 -12.12 -0.50
CA ASP A 73 -8.30 -12.87 -1.71
C ASP A 73 -7.15 -13.72 -2.21
N ALA A 74 -5.92 -13.18 -2.17
CA ALA A 74 -4.73 -13.90 -2.59
C ALA A 74 -4.48 -15.13 -1.70
N VAL A 75 -4.71 -15.00 -0.38
CA VAL A 75 -4.58 -16.12 0.55
C VAL A 75 -5.65 -17.18 0.27
N ARG A 76 -6.87 -16.75 0.00
CA ARG A 76 -7.98 -17.65 -0.34
C ARG A 76 -7.65 -18.45 -1.61
N ASP A 77 -7.13 -17.78 -2.63
CA ASP A 77 -6.78 -18.41 -3.90
C ASP A 77 -5.65 -19.43 -3.75
N THR A 78 -4.65 -19.13 -2.90
CA THR A 78 -3.54 -20.05 -2.65
C THR A 78 -3.93 -21.21 -1.74
N ALA A 79 -4.91 -21.03 -0.86
CA ALA A 79 -5.36 -22.08 0.06
C ALA A 79 -6.30 -23.10 -0.63
N GLY A 80 -6.87 -22.70 -1.73
CA GLY A 80 -7.72 -23.56 -2.52
C GLY A 80 -6.92 -24.47 -3.40
#